data_80b81f240fb3f4dc8a03626084c20549
#
_entry.id   80b81f240fb3f4dc8a03626084c20549
#
_cell.length_a   1.000
_cell.length_b   1.000
_cell.length_c   1.000
_cell.angle_alpha   90.00
_cell.angle_beta   90.00
_cell.angle_gamma   90.00
#
_symmetry.space_group_name_H-M   'P 1'
#
loop_
_entity.id
_entity.type
_entity.pdbx_description
1 polymer ?
#
loop_
_entity_poly.entity_id
_entity_poly.type
_entity_poly.pdbx_seq_one_letter_code
_entity_poly.pdbx_strand_id
1 'polypeptide(L)'
;INPSESSIQLVQKQEPNSQNFDALTIHQIQALMIELLEQYCGLMAKPLILEIKKSSNLASLKMCQIQWITHLQESRIAPALLNQNLQQINYSIHHLMHS
;
A
#
# COMPACT_ATOMS: atom_id res chain seq x y z
N ILE A 1 34.23 16.80 3.71
CA ILE A 1 33.76 16.52 3.49
C ILE A 1 33.12 16.04 3.22
N ASN A 2 33.09 16.15 3.49
CA ASN A 2 32.36 15.78 3.19
C ASN A 2 31.56 15.30 2.95
N PRO A 3 31.78 15.50 3.05
CA PRO A 3 30.90 15.07 2.73
C PRO A 3 29.94 14.68 2.66
N SER A 4 30.16 14.85 2.88
CA SER A 4 29.43 14.61 2.67
C SER A 4 28.71 14.46 2.52
N GLU A 5 28.80 14.61 2.51
CA GLU A 5 28.31 14.55 2.14
C GLU A 5 27.67 14.17 1.84
N SER A 6 28.01 14.48 2.19
CA SER A 6 27.45 14.21 1.73
C SER A 6 26.62 13.65 1.75
N SER A 7 26.73 13.73 2.00
CA SER A 7 26.02 13.39 1.86
C SER A 7 25.18 13.25 1.87
N ILE A 8 25.36 13.62 2.04
CA ILE A 8 24.60 13.61 1.72
C ILE A 8 23.88 13.42 1.32
N GLN A 9 23.95 13.63 1.44
CA GLN A 9 23.33 13.50 0.90
C GLN A 9 22.51 13.08 0.73
N LEU A 10 22.64 13.36 1.16
CA LEU A 10 21.92 12.98 0.89
C LEU A 10 21.06 12.70 0.96
N VAL A 11 21.05 13.05 1.21
CA VAL A 11 20.32 12.88 1.05
C VAL A 11 19.46 12.81 0.96
N GLN A 12 19.35 13.04 1.04
CA GLN A 12 18.69 13.05 0.73
C GLN A 12 17.89 12.92 0.57
N LYS A 13 17.90 13.13 0.62
CA LYS A 13 17.17 13.03 0.35
C LYS A 13 16.28 12.73 0.38
N GLN A 14 15.97 12.87 0.61
CA GLN A 14 15.25 12.65 0.54
C GLN A 14 14.38 12.45 0.53
N GLU A 15 14.15 12.64 0.62
CA GLU A 15 13.51 12.49 0.50
C GLU A 15 12.77 12.09 0.60
N PRO A 16 12.53 12.49 0.65
CA PRO A 16 11.86 12.06 0.78
C PRO A 16 11.12 11.50 0.69
N ASN A 17 11.05 11.72 0.95
CA ASN A 17 10.46 11.26 0.81
C ASN A 17 10.08 10.52 0.50
N SER A 18 10.46 10.83 0.77
CA SER A 18 10.19 10.30 0.36
C SER A 18 9.79 9.35 -0.07
N GLN A 19 9.97 9.84 0.11
CA GLN A 19 9.32 8.84 -0.39
C GLN A 19 10.01 7.86 -1.19
N ASN A 20 10.26 6.72 -0.70
CA ASN A 20 11.01 5.68 -1.31
C ASN A 20 10.21 4.42 -1.36
N PHE A 21 9.03 4.51 -1.98
CA PHE A 21 8.22 3.33 -2.20
C PHE A 21 8.74 2.59 -3.42
N ASP A 22 8.94 1.29 -3.28
CA ASP A 22 9.11 0.42 -4.44
C ASP A 22 7.73 0.09 -4.98
N ALA A 23 7.57 0.18 -6.30
CA ALA A 23 6.29 -0.18 -6.91
C ALA A 23 6.04 -1.68 -6.77
N LEU A 24 4.86 -2.02 -6.27
CA LEU A 24 4.46 -3.41 -6.10
C LEU A 24 3.81 -3.94 -7.37
N THR A 25 3.93 -5.25 -7.59
CA THR A 25 3.17 -5.92 -8.63
C THR A 25 1.73 -6.10 -8.17
N ILE A 26 0.85 -6.49 -9.09
CA ILE A 26 -0.54 -6.76 -8.73
C ILE A 26 -0.62 -7.83 -7.64
N HIS A 27 0.15 -8.89 -7.77
CA HIS A 27 0.15 -9.95 -6.75
C HIS A 27 0.63 -9.46 -5.40
N GLN A 28 1.63 -8.59 -5.39
CA GLN A 28 2.13 -8.02 -4.15
C GLN A 28 1.11 -7.09 -3.51
N ILE A 29 0.39 -6.31 -4.32
CA ILE A 29 -0.68 -5.46 -3.80
C ILE A 29 -1.78 -6.32 -3.18
N GLN A 30 -2.20 -7.38 -3.87
CA GLN A 30 -3.19 -8.29 -3.34
C GLN A 30 -2.75 -8.89 -2.01
N ALA A 31 -1.50 -9.35 -1.94
CA ALA A 31 -0.97 -9.96 -0.73
C ALA A 31 -0.96 -8.96 0.43
N LEU A 32 -0.53 -7.73 0.17
CA LEU A 32 -0.49 -6.71 1.21
C LEU A 32 -1.89 -6.38 1.72
N MET A 33 -2.84 -6.20 0.81
CA MET A 33 -4.22 -5.90 1.19
C MET A 33 -4.82 -7.01 2.04
N ILE A 34 -4.61 -8.26 1.61
CA ILE A 34 -5.14 -9.42 2.32
C ILE A 34 -4.51 -9.55 3.70
N GLU A 35 -3.19 -9.36 3.77
CA GLU A 35 -2.49 -9.48 5.03
C GLU A 35 -3.04 -8.52 6.08
N LEU A 36 -3.26 -7.27 5.70
CA LEU A 36 -3.76 -6.27 6.64
C LEU A 36 -5.20 -6.57 7.05
N LEU A 37 -6.02 -7.06 6.12
CA LEU A 37 -7.39 -7.43 6.46
C LEU A 37 -7.42 -8.62 7.44
N GLU A 38 -6.57 -9.61 7.20
CA GLU A 38 -6.51 -10.76 8.10
C GLU A 38 -6.01 -10.36 9.48
N GLN A 39 -5.06 -9.46 9.53
CA GLN A 39 -4.46 -9.04 10.79
C GLN A 39 -5.41 -8.18 11.63
N TYR A 40 -6.15 -7.29 10.99
CA TYR A 40 -6.94 -6.28 11.72
C TYR A 40 -8.44 -6.47 11.67
N CYS A 41 -8.96 -7.19 10.68
CA CYS A 41 -10.40 -7.33 10.50
C CYS A 41 -10.92 -8.76 10.71
N GLY A 42 -10.03 -9.74 10.57
CA GLY A 42 -10.38 -11.15 10.81
C GLY A 42 -11.50 -11.62 9.90
N LEU A 43 -12.45 -12.35 10.49
CA LEU A 43 -13.53 -12.98 9.74
C LEU A 43 -14.45 -11.99 9.05
N MET A 44 -14.56 -10.79 9.59
CA MET A 44 -15.45 -9.79 9.02
C MET A 44 -15.05 -9.41 7.61
N ALA A 45 -13.77 -9.52 7.28
CA ALA A 45 -13.27 -9.14 5.96
C ALA A 45 -13.15 -10.31 5.00
N LYS A 46 -13.59 -11.50 5.38
CA LYS A 46 -13.40 -12.68 4.55
C LYS A 46 -14.03 -12.55 3.16
N PRO A 47 -15.26 -12.05 3.02
CA PRO A 47 -15.81 -11.86 1.67
C PRO A 47 -14.96 -10.94 0.81
N LEU A 48 -14.43 -9.86 1.41
CA LEU A 48 -13.58 -8.93 0.68
C LEU A 48 -12.25 -9.57 0.31
N ILE A 49 -11.68 -10.37 1.20
CA ILE A 49 -10.43 -11.10 0.91
C ILE A 49 -10.62 -11.99 -0.31
N LEU A 50 -11.77 -12.67 -0.40
CA LEU A 50 -12.05 -13.51 -1.56
C LEU A 50 -12.16 -12.69 -2.84
N GLU A 51 -12.78 -11.52 -2.76
CA GLU A 51 -12.87 -10.63 -3.91
C GLU A 51 -11.49 -10.17 -4.36
N ILE A 52 -10.63 -9.82 -3.40
CA ILE A 52 -9.27 -9.39 -3.74
C ILE A 52 -8.52 -10.52 -4.43
N LYS A 53 -8.66 -11.75 -3.94
CA LYS A 53 -7.98 -12.90 -4.53
C LYS A 53 -8.43 -13.15 -5.96
N LYS A 54 -9.69 -12.82 -6.28
CA LYS A 54 -10.23 -13.01 -7.63
C LYS A 54 -9.86 -11.88 -8.56
N SER A 55 -9.38 -10.75 -8.03
CA SER A 55 -9.07 -9.59 -8.85
C SER A 55 -7.87 -9.87 -9.73
N SER A 56 -8.06 -9.82 -11.02
CA SER A 56 -7.00 -10.14 -11.98
C SER A 56 -6.47 -8.92 -12.71
N ASN A 57 -7.02 -7.73 -12.42
CA ASN A 57 -6.58 -6.51 -13.08
C ASN A 57 -6.69 -5.33 -12.12
N LEU A 58 -6.10 -4.21 -12.54
CA LEU A 58 -6.04 -3.03 -11.68
C LEU A 58 -7.40 -2.42 -11.39
N ALA A 59 -8.31 -2.47 -12.37
CA ALA A 59 -9.64 -1.90 -12.16
C ALA A 59 -10.37 -2.60 -11.01
N SER A 60 -10.31 -3.94 -11.00
CA SER A 60 -10.92 -4.72 -9.94
C SER A 60 -10.29 -4.43 -8.59
N LEU A 61 -8.96 -4.31 -8.55
CA LEU A 61 -8.26 -3.99 -7.31
C LEU A 61 -8.65 -2.62 -6.78
N LYS A 62 -8.79 -1.63 -7.66
CA LYS A 62 -9.18 -0.29 -7.24
C LYS A 62 -10.57 -0.30 -6.62
N MET A 63 -11.48 -1.10 -7.15
CA MET A 63 -12.82 -1.22 -6.57
C MET A 63 -12.76 -1.88 -5.21
N CYS A 64 -11.92 -2.90 -5.05
CA CYS A 64 -11.73 -3.53 -3.75
C CYS A 64 -11.10 -2.58 -2.75
N GLN A 65 -10.25 -1.68 -3.22
CA GLN A 65 -9.55 -0.74 -2.35
C GLN A 65 -10.50 0.13 -1.55
N ILE A 66 -11.63 0.52 -2.13
CA ILE A 66 -12.61 1.35 -1.42
C ILE A 66 -13.13 0.62 -0.19
N GLN A 67 -13.53 -0.63 -0.36
CA GLN A 67 -14.01 -1.44 0.76
C GLN A 67 -12.89 -1.76 1.73
N TRP A 68 -11.68 -1.98 1.22
CA TRP A 68 -10.51 -2.26 2.03
C TRP A 68 -10.23 -1.11 2.99
N ILE A 69 -10.26 0.12 2.49
CA ILE A 69 -10.06 1.30 3.33
C ILE A 69 -11.12 1.37 4.41
N THR A 70 -12.39 1.16 4.05
CA THR A 70 -13.49 1.24 5.00
C THR A 70 -13.33 0.21 6.12
N HIS A 71 -13.01 -1.04 5.76
CA HIS A 71 -12.81 -2.08 6.76
C HIS A 71 -11.69 -1.73 7.74
N LEU A 72 -10.56 -1.24 7.19
CA LEU A 72 -9.43 -0.93 8.04
C LEU A 72 -9.67 0.31 8.90
N GLN A 73 -10.40 1.30 8.39
CA GLN A 73 -10.74 2.47 9.19
C GLN A 73 -11.61 2.12 10.39
N GLU A 74 -12.39 1.06 10.27
CA GLU A 74 -13.23 0.59 11.37
C GLU A 74 -12.50 -0.40 12.27
N SER A 75 -11.27 -0.73 11.95
CA SER A 75 -10.48 -1.68 12.72
C SER A 75 -9.61 -0.95 13.73
N ARG A 76 -8.74 -1.73 14.39
CA ARG A 76 -7.81 -1.18 15.37
C ARG A 76 -6.49 -0.72 14.77
N ILE A 77 -6.38 -0.74 13.45
CA ILE A 77 -5.12 -0.34 12.81
C ILE A 77 -4.81 1.12 13.14
N ALA A 78 -3.54 1.41 13.42
CA ALA A 78 -3.12 2.78 13.66
C ALA A 78 -3.30 3.60 12.39
N PRO A 79 -3.90 4.81 12.47
CA PRO A 79 -4.10 5.63 11.27
C PRO A 79 -2.82 5.89 10.48
N ALA A 80 -1.69 6.06 11.16
CA ALA A 80 -0.42 6.29 10.47
C ALA A 80 0.00 5.08 9.66
N LEU A 81 -0.21 3.88 10.20
CA LEU A 81 0.13 2.65 9.51
C LEU A 81 -0.78 2.43 8.30
N LEU A 82 -2.07 2.65 8.47
CA LEU A 82 -3.01 2.55 7.35
C LEU A 82 -2.64 3.53 6.25
N ASN A 83 -2.33 4.76 6.62
CA ASN A 83 -1.98 5.79 5.66
C ASN A 83 -0.72 5.44 4.89
N GLN A 84 0.29 4.93 5.59
CA GLN A 84 1.54 4.52 4.96
C GLN A 84 1.33 3.43 3.93
N ASN A 85 0.54 2.42 4.29
CA ASN A 85 0.25 1.32 3.37
C ASN A 85 -0.62 1.77 2.21
N LEU A 86 -1.58 2.65 2.48
CA LEU A 86 -2.42 3.20 1.44
C LEU A 86 -1.62 4.00 0.41
N GLN A 87 -0.65 4.78 0.89
CA GLN A 87 0.20 5.56 -0.01
C GLN A 87 1.02 4.64 -0.90
N GLN A 88 1.54 3.54 -0.35
CA GLN A 88 2.31 2.59 -1.14
C GLN A 88 1.44 1.92 -2.20
N ILE A 89 0.23 1.53 -1.82
CA ILE A 89 -0.69 0.91 -2.76
C ILE A 89 -1.08 1.88 -3.87
N ASN A 90 -1.41 3.13 -3.50
CA ASN A 90 -1.76 4.14 -4.49
C ASN A 90 -0.61 4.43 -5.45
N TYR A 91 0.59 4.53 -4.92
CA TYR A 91 1.77 4.74 -5.74
C TYR A 91 1.96 3.59 -6.73
N SER A 92 1.81 2.35 -6.24
CA SER A 92 2.00 1.17 -7.06
C SER A 92 0.96 1.07 -8.17
N ILE A 93 -0.30 1.33 -7.83
CA ILE A 93 -1.38 1.30 -8.82
C ILE A 93 -1.14 2.37 -9.89
N HIS A 94 -0.78 3.57 -9.46
CA HIS A 94 -0.49 4.66 -10.39
C HIS A 94 0.66 4.28 -11.32
N HIS A 95 1.73 3.72 -10.75
CA HIS A 95 2.89 3.30 -11.54
C HIS A 95 2.52 2.24 -12.58
N LEU A 96 1.71 1.25 -12.17
CA LEU A 96 1.31 0.19 -13.08
C LEU A 96 0.39 0.71 -14.19
N MET A 97 -0.44 1.70 -13.89
CA MET A 97 -1.34 2.27 -14.88
C MET A 97 -0.60 3.11 -15.93
N HIS A 98 0.58 3.61 -15.59
CA HIS A 98 1.34 4.52 -16.45
C HIS A 98 2.65 3.92 -16.96
N SER A 99 2.84 2.64 -16.80
CA SER A 99 4.07 2.00 -17.26
C SER A 99 3.91 1.25 -18.58
#